data_2b711bc8d1d28394dd890cbc7af087eb
#
_entry.id   2b711bc8d1d28394dd890cbc7af087eb
#
_cell.length_a   1.000
_cell.length_b   1.000
_cell.length_c   1.000
_cell.angle_alpha   90.00
_cell.angle_beta   90.00
_cell.angle_gamma   90.00
#
_symmetry.space_group_name_H-M   'P 1'
#
loop_
_entity.id
_entity.type
_entity.pdbx_description
1 polymer ?
#
loop_
_entity_poly.entity_id
_entity_poly.type
_entity_poly.pdbx_seq_one_letter_code
_entity_poly.pdbx_strand_id
1 'polypeptide(L)'
;MVVKRSYHHGDLRRALVMAAREVLVERGPEGVSLRGAVAKVGASTAAPYRHFRDKDALLVAVALEGHAELQAALRGCGAGTVTALGHSYLAFALENPALYRLMAGAGIGDRAAHPELAEAHRETCAVLAGRVGERSDPGGFAVTLWCLLHGLATLVIDGHVERGSAVAEADRSLALLSGGAVGTADPRP
;
A
#
# COMPACT_ATOMS: atom_id res chain seq x y z
N MET A 1 -5.88 -37.84 -15.71
CA MET A 1 -6.86 -37.02 -16.46
C MET A 1 -6.85 -35.62 -15.85
N VAL A 2 -6.13 -34.67 -16.46
CA VAL A 2 -6.01 -33.30 -15.94
C VAL A 2 -7.25 -32.52 -16.38
N VAL A 3 -8.10 -32.17 -15.45
CA VAL A 3 -9.30 -31.33 -15.71
C VAL A 3 -8.80 -29.93 -16.10
N LYS A 4 -8.91 -29.61 -17.38
CA LYS A 4 -8.67 -28.27 -17.93
C LYS A 4 -9.78 -27.34 -17.41
N ARG A 5 -9.51 -26.61 -16.30
CA ARG A 5 -10.42 -25.56 -15.83
C ARG A 5 -10.52 -24.50 -16.92
N SER A 6 -11.71 -24.35 -17.46
CA SER A 6 -12.06 -23.25 -18.38
C SER A 6 -11.99 -21.94 -17.56
N TYR A 7 -10.92 -21.18 -17.71
CA TYR A 7 -10.78 -19.86 -17.11
C TYR A 7 -11.67 -18.85 -17.85
N HIS A 8 -12.66 -18.30 -17.17
CA HIS A 8 -13.37 -17.12 -17.67
C HIS A 8 -12.43 -15.91 -17.74
N HIS A 9 -12.56 -15.05 -18.76
CA HIS A 9 -11.61 -13.95 -19.04
C HIS A 9 -11.36 -13.00 -17.85
N GLY A 10 -12.36 -12.74 -16.98
CA GLY A 10 -12.18 -11.94 -15.76
C GLY A 10 -11.37 -12.65 -14.68
N ASP A 11 -11.42 -13.97 -14.65
CA ASP A 11 -10.72 -14.82 -13.68
C ASP A 11 -9.20 -14.85 -13.95
N LEU A 12 -8.79 -14.84 -15.25
CA LEU A 12 -7.37 -14.87 -15.61
C LEU A 12 -6.63 -13.60 -15.24
N ARG A 13 -7.20 -12.41 -15.48
CA ARG A 13 -6.58 -11.13 -15.09
C ARG A 13 -6.29 -11.10 -13.59
N ARG A 14 -7.29 -11.44 -12.78
CA ARG A 14 -7.17 -11.50 -11.32
C ARG A 14 -6.14 -12.55 -10.89
N ALA A 15 -6.17 -13.75 -11.48
CA ALA A 15 -5.21 -14.81 -11.18
C ALA A 15 -3.76 -14.38 -11.48
N LEU A 16 -3.53 -13.65 -12.58
CA LEU A 16 -2.21 -13.11 -12.93
C LEU A 16 -1.74 -12.07 -11.92
N VAL A 17 -2.63 -11.16 -11.46
CA VAL A 17 -2.31 -10.16 -10.44
C VAL A 17 -1.96 -10.84 -9.12
N MET A 18 -2.75 -11.83 -8.68
CA MET A 18 -2.46 -12.60 -7.47
C MET A 18 -1.12 -13.34 -7.56
N ALA A 19 -0.85 -14.01 -8.70
CA ALA A 19 0.43 -14.68 -8.92
C ALA A 19 1.62 -13.71 -8.93
N ALA A 20 1.46 -12.52 -9.50
CA ALA A 20 2.46 -11.47 -9.49
C ALA A 20 2.72 -10.94 -8.07
N ARG A 21 1.65 -10.76 -7.26
CA ARG A 21 1.76 -10.35 -5.86
C ARG A 21 2.53 -11.37 -5.02
N GLU A 22 2.28 -12.65 -5.21
CA GLU A 22 3.03 -13.71 -4.50
C GLU A 22 4.53 -13.64 -4.85
N VAL A 23 4.87 -13.50 -6.16
CA VAL A 23 6.27 -13.34 -6.60
C VAL A 23 6.89 -12.04 -6.05
N LEU A 24 6.13 -10.95 -6.01
CA LEU A 24 6.57 -9.67 -5.42
C LEU A 24 7.00 -9.85 -3.96
N VAL A 25 6.23 -10.59 -3.17
CA VAL A 25 6.55 -10.87 -1.75
C VAL A 25 7.80 -11.74 -1.62
N GLU A 26 7.93 -12.76 -2.47
CA GLU A 26 9.04 -13.73 -2.40
C GLU A 26 10.37 -13.16 -2.94
N ARG A 27 10.33 -12.33 -4.00
CA ARG A 27 11.51 -11.97 -4.82
C ARG A 27 11.63 -10.50 -5.16
N GLY A 28 10.75 -9.67 -4.63
CA GLY A 28 10.67 -8.25 -4.98
C GLY A 28 10.15 -8.00 -6.41
N PRO A 29 10.07 -6.73 -6.82
CA PRO A 29 9.53 -6.34 -8.12
C PRO A 29 10.37 -6.87 -9.29
N GLU A 30 11.68 -7.06 -9.11
CA GLU A 30 12.56 -7.58 -10.16
C GLU A 30 12.25 -9.04 -10.50
N GLY A 31 11.76 -9.83 -9.53
CA GLY A 31 11.35 -11.21 -9.74
C GLY A 31 10.05 -11.37 -10.52
N VAL A 32 9.22 -10.33 -10.61
CA VAL A 32 7.92 -10.36 -11.31
C VAL A 32 8.13 -10.34 -12.83
N SER A 33 7.45 -11.23 -13.53
CA SER A 33 7.37 -11.24 -14.99
C SER A 33 6.03 -11.81 -15.47
N LEU A 34 5.58 -11.39 -16.66
CA LEU A 34 4.38 -11.94 -17.29
C LEU A 34 4.48 -13.45 -17.48
N ARG A 35 5.64 -13.94 -17.93
CA ARG A 35 5.88 -15.36 -18.14
C ARG A 35 5.83 -16.14 -16.82
N GLY A 36 6.44 -15.60 -15.75
CA GLY A 36 6.40 -16.21 -14.42
C GLY A 36 5.00 -16.29 -13.84
N ALA A 37 4.23 -15.21 -13.95
CA ALA A 37 2.83 -15.17 -13.51
C ALA A 37 1.96 -16.20 -14.27
N VAL A 38 2.14 -16.30 -15.60
CA VAL A 38 1.44 -17.29 -16.44
C VAL A 38 1.80 -18.71 -16.05
N ALA A 39 3.08 -19.01 -15.87
CA ALA A 39 3.53 -20.34 -15.46
C ALA A 39 2.91 -20.76 -14.13
N LYS A 40 2.81 -19.80 -13.16
CA LYS A 40 2.21 -20.03 -11.85
C LYS A 40 0.70 -20.30 -11.92
N VAL A 41 0.00 -19.64 -12.86
CA VAL A 41 -1.45 -19.82 -13.10
C VAL A 41 -1.78 -21.02 -13.97
N GLY A 42 -0.81 -21.56 -14.74
CA GLY A 42 -1.01 -22.67 -15.66
C GLY A 42 -1.78 -22.27 -16.93
N ALA A 43 -1.69 -21.00 -17.34
CA ALA A 43 -2.32 -20.49 -18.56
C ALA A 43 -1.40 -20.60 -19.79
N SER A 44 -1.92 -20.33 -20.99
CA SER A 44 -1.10 -20.29 -22.21
C SER A 44 -0.21 -19.05 -22.23
N THR A 45 0.99 -19.16 -22.81
CA THR A 45 1.99 -18.06 -22.85
C THR A 45 1.51 -16.81 -23.58
N ALA A 46 0.54 -16.93 -24.49
CA ALA A 46 -0.03 -15.79 -25.21
C ALA A 46 -1.19 -15.08 -24.44
N ALA A 47 -1.75 -15.74 -23.43
CA ALA A 47 -2.94 -15.25 -22.72
C ALA A 47 -2.72 -13.92 -21.94
N PRO A 48 -1.58 -13.67 -21.28
CA PRO A 48 -1.39 -12.47 -20.45
C PRO A 48 -1.35 -11.20 -21.28
N TYR A 49 -0.86 -11.24 -22.52
CA TYR A 49 -0.73 -10.06 -23.39
C TYR A 49 -2.07 -9.46 -23.83
N ARG A 50 -3.18 -10.15 -23.58
CA ARG A 50 -4.53 -9.62 -23.74
C ARG A 50 -4.97 -8.74 -22.55
N HIS A 51 -4.29 -8.87 -21.41
CA HIS A 51 -4.61 -8.19 -20.16
C HIS A 51 -3.57 -7.17 -19.75
N PHE A 52 -2.29 -7.45 -20.02
CA PHE A 52 -1.15 -6.63 -19.64
C PHE A 52 -0.17 -6.53 -20.82
N ARG A 53 0.11 -5.31 -21.26
CA ARG A 53 1.05 -5.06 -22.37
C ARG A 53 2.50 -5.44 -22.01
N ASP A 54 2.87 -5.24 -20.74
CA ASP A 54 4.22 -5.42 -20.22
C ASP A 54 4.21 -5.73 -18.72
N LYS A 55 5.42 -5.87 -18.13
CA LYS A 55 5.64 -6.09 -16.71
C LYS A 55 5.09 -4.94 -15.87
N ASP A 56 5.33 -3.70 -16.32
CA ASP A 56 4.92 -2.51 -15.55
C ASP A 56 3.40 -2.42 -15.44
N ALA A 57 2.66 -2.74 -16.50
CA ALA A 57 1.19 -2.80 -16.45
C ALA A 57 0.70 -3.86 -15.45
N LEU A 58 1.39 -4.98 -15.30
CA LEU A 58 1.07 -5.99 -14.29
C LEU A 58 1.40 -5.50 -12.87
N LEU A 59 2.57 -4.89 -12.66
CA LEU A 59 2.96 -4.31 -11.37
C LEU A 59 2.02 -3.17 -10.94
N VAL A 60 1.62 -2.33 -11.89
CA VAL A 60 0.62 -1.26 -11.66
C VAL A 60 -0.70 -1.87 -11.19
N ALA A 61 -1.18 -2.94 -11.81
CA ALA A 61 -2.41 -3.59 -11.37
C ALA A 61 -2.29 -4.14 -9.94
N VAL A 62 -1.13 -4.69 -9.55
CA VAL A 62 -0.85 -5.12 -8.17
C VAL A 62 -0.85 -3.91 -7.21
N ALA A 63 -0.22 -2.79 -7.59
CA ALA A 63 -0.19 -1.58 -6.78
C ALA A 63 -1.58 -0.97 -6.57
N LEU A 64 -2.44 -0.99 -7.60
CA LEU A 64 -3.82 -0.51 -7.53
C LEU A 64 -4.66 -1.37 -6.56
N GLU A 65 -4.50 -2.69 -6.55
CA GLU A 65 -5.12 -3.54 -5.52
C GLU A 65 -4.64 -3.17 -4.11
N GLY A 66 -3.33 -2.90 -3.94
CA GLY A 66 -2.79 -2.42 -2.68
C GLY A 66 -3.40 -1.10 -2.21
N HIS A 67 -3.58 -0.14 -3.12
CA HIS A 67 -4.28 1.12 -2.78
C HIS A 67 -5.73 0.87 -2.36
N ALA A 68 -6.45 0.00 -3.06
CA ALA A 68 -7.83 -0.35 -2.70
C ALA A 68 -7.92 -1.03 -1.32
N GLU A 69 -6.98 -1.92 -0.99
CA GLU A 69 -6.88 -2.59 0.31
C GLU A 69 -6.58 -1.57 1.43
N LEU A 70 -5.60 -0.67 1.22
CA LEU A 70 -5.30 0.39 2.20
C LEU A 70 -6.51 1.30 2.42
N GLN A 71 -7.18 1.74 1.35
CA GLN A 71 -8.39 2.54 1.45
C GLN A 71 -9.49 1.81 2.22
N ALA A 72 -9.68 0.50 2.00
CA ALA A 72 -10.63 -0.31 2.73
C ALA A 72 -10.29 -0.39 4.22
N ALA A 73 -9.02 -0.60 4.57
CA ALA A 73 -8.54 -0.61 5.94
C ALA A 73 -8.79 0.74 6.63
N LEU A 74 -8.47 1.86 5.97
CA LEU A 74 -8.71 3.20 6.49
C LEU A 74 -10.21 3.53 6.68
N ARG A 75 -11.09 3.06 5.77
CA ARG A 75 -12.54 3.23 5.93
C ARG A 75 -13.10 2.36 7.05
N GLY A 76 -12.54 1.16 7.25
CA GLY A 76 -12.96 0.19 8.25
C GLY A 76 -12.44 0.44 9.66
N CYS A 77 -11.39 1.28 9.84
CA CYS A 77 -10.90 1.59 11.16
C CYS A 77 -11.97 2.37 11.94
N GLY A 78 -12.20 1.99 13.21
CA GLY A 78 -13.27 2.48 14.10
C GLY A 78 -13.38 4.01 14.20
N ALA A 79 -13.98 4.51 15.27
CA ALA A 79 -14.43 5.90 15.47
C ALA A 79 -13.42 6.98 15.10
N GLY A 80 -13.17 7.22 13.80
CA GLY A 80 -12.64 8.44 13.18
C GLY A 80 -11.53 9.26 13.88
N THR A 81 -10.75 8.65 14.76
CA THR A 81 -9.63 9.35 15.40
C THR A 81 -8.40 9.27 14.50
N VAL A 82 -7.60 10.34 14.51
CA VAL A 82 -6.32 10.39 13.79
C VAL A 82 -5.39 9.25 14.21
N THR A 83 -5.43 8.87 15.49
CA THR A 83 -4.68 7.72 16.03
C THR A 83 -5.12 6.40 15.41
N ALA A 84 -6.43 6.13 15.33
CA ALA A 84 -6.94 4.89 14.72
C ALA A 84 -6.58 4.82 13.22
N LEU A 85 -6.64 5.95 12.51
CA LEU A 85 -6.17 6.05 11.11
C LEU A 85 -4.68 5.74 11.00
N GLY A 86 -3.86 6.31 11.88
CA GLY A 86 -2.42 6.09 11.91
C GLY A 86 -2.07 4.62 12.18
N HIS A 87 -2.71 4.00 13.15
CA HIS A 87 -2.51 2.57 13.45
C HIS A 87 -2.92 1.69 12.29
N SER A 88 -4.08 1.95 11.66
CA SER A 88 -4.54 1.18 10.51
C SER A 88 -3.59 1.31 9.31
N TYR A 89 -3.10 2.52 9.04
CA TYR A 89 -2.13 2.78 7.99
C TYR A 89 -0.82 2.00 8.23
N LEU A 90 -0.25 2.12 9.43
CA LEU A 90 0.99 1.44 9.79
C LEU A 90 0.84 -0.08 9.78
N ALA A 91 -0.25 -0.61 10.32
CA ALA A 91 -0.52 -2.05 10.28
C ALA A 91 -0.48 -2.57 8.84
N PHE A 92 -1.21 -1.92 7.92
CA PHE A 92 -1.20 -2.28 6.51
C PHE A 92 0.22 -2.25 5.91
N ALA A 93 0.97 -1.18 6.13
CA ALA A 93 2.31 -1.00 5.56
C ALA A 93 3.30 -2.06 6.08
N LEU A 94 3.27 -2.32 7.39
CA LEU A 94 4.16 -3.27 8.04
C LEU A 94 3.80 -4.74 7.78
N GLU A 95 2.53 -5.05 7.55
CA GLU A 95 2.09 -6.39 7.14
C GLU A 95 2.39 -6.67 5.67
N ASN A 96 2.46 -5.64 4.82
CA ASN A 96 2.64 -5.76 3.38
C ASN A 96 3.84 -4.96 2.83
N PRO A 97 5.06 -5.11 3.35
CA PRO A 97 6.17 -4.20 3.05
C PRO A 97 6.56 -4.16 1.56
N ALA A 98 6.55 -5.30 0.86
CA ALA A 98 6.86 -5.36 -0.57
C ALA A 98 5.77 -4.66 -1.42
N LEU A 99 4.51 -4.89 -1.10
CA LEU A 99 3.37 -4.24 -1.75
C LEU A 99 3.39 -2.73 -1.47
N TYR A 100 3.64 -2.34 -0.23
CA TYR A 100 3.70 -0.94 0.17
C TYR A 100 4.80 -0.17 -0.59
N ARG A 101 5.99 -0.74 -0.75
CA ARG A 101 7.06 -0.17 -1.56
C ARG A 101 6.66 -0.07 -3.04
N LEU A 102 5.97 -1.07 -3.58
CA LEU A 102 5.47 -1.05 -4.96
C LEU A 102 4.44 0.08 -5.15
N MET A 103 3.51 0.28 -4.22
CA MET A 103 2.53 1.39 -4.24
C MET A 103 3.23 2.76 -4.25
N ALA A 104 4.35 2.90 -3.54
CA ALA A 104 5.21 4.08 -3.60
C ALA A 104 5.99 4.20 -4.91
N GLY A 105 5.95 3.19 -5.78
CA GLY A 105 6.53 3.17 -7.12
C GLY A 105 7.84 2.41 -7.28
N ALA A 106 8.27 1.68 -6.25
CA ALA A 106 9.46 0.85 -6.37
C ALA A 106 9.26 -0.23 -7.45
N GLY A 107 10.19 -0.32 -8.41
CA GLY A 107 10.16 -1.33 -9.47
C GLY A 107 9.22 -1.04 -10.65
N ILE A 108 8.49 0.08 -10.66
CA ILE A 108 7.73 0.57 -11.81
C ILE A 108 8.60 1.59 -12.54
N GLY A 109 8.91 1.35 -13.81
CA GLY A 109 9.83 2.15 -14.60
C GLY A 109 9.34 3.59 -14.80
N ASP A 110 8.47 3.81 -15.77
CA ASP A 110 7.91 5.14 -16.03
C ASP A 110 6.54 5.33 -15.35
N ARG A 111 6.56 5.91 -14.15
CA ARG A 111 5.32 6.23 -13.42
C ARG A 111 4.43 7.25 -14.14
N ALA A 112 5.01 8.14 -14.93
CA ALA A 112 4.25 9.15 -15.67
C ALA A 112 3.39 8.52 -16.78
N ALA A 113 3.79 7.34 -17.27
CA ALA A 113 3.00 6.54 -18.20
C ALA A 113 1.78 5.86 -17.54
N HIS A 114 1.63 5.96 -16.21
CA HIS A 114 0.60 5.29 -15.42
C HIS A 114 -0.18 6.29 -14.53
N PRO A 115 -0.99 7.19 -15.12
CA PRO A 115 -1.73 8.20 -14.36
C PRO A 115 -2.72 7.61 -13.35
N GLU A 116 -3.16 6.36 -13.54
CA GLU A 116 -4.01 5.61 -12.63
C GLU A 116 -3.37 5.41 -11.24
N LEU A 117 -2.03 5.35 -11.15
CA LEU A 117 -1.34 5.30 -9.85
C LEU A 117 -1.44 6.63 -9.10
N ALA A 118 -1.30 7.74 -9.81
CA ALA A 118 -1.46 9.06 -9.20
C ALA A 118 -2.92 9.28 -8.74
N GLU A 119 -3.90 8.77 -9.50
CA GLU A 119 -5.30 8.80 -9.10
C GLU A 119 -5.55 7.97 -7.83
N ALA A 120 -5.13 6.71 -7.81
CA ALA A 120 -5.27 5.84 -6.63
C ALA A 120 -4.63 6.44 -5.38
N HIS A 121 -3.49 7.14 -5.55
CA HIS A 121 -2.86 7.89 -4.47
C HIS A 121 -3.74 9.06 -4.00
N ARG A 122 -4.28 9.89 -4.92
CA ARG A 122 -5.20 10.98 -4.58
C ARG A 122 -6.44 10.48 -3.84
N GLU A 123 -7.03 9.36 -4.29
CA GLU A 123 -8.17 8.74 -3.62
C GLU A 123 -7.81 8.29 -2.20
N THR A 124 -6.62 7.73 -1.99
CA THR A 124 -6.14 7.36 -0.64
C THR A 124 -6.02 8.59 0.26
N CYS A 125 -5.46 9.70 -0.25
CA CYS A 125 -5.42 10.97 0.47
C CYS A 125 -6.82 11.53 0.76
N ALA A 126 -7.75 11.40 -0.19
CA ALA A 126 -9.14 11.82 0.00
C ALA A 126 -9.84 11.01 1.10
N VAL A 127 -9.58 9.71 1.21
CA VAL A 127 -10.07 8.87 2.30
C VAL A 127 -9.53 9.38 3.64
N LEU A 128 -8.23 9.69 3.73
CA LEU A 128 -7.65 10.29 4.94
C LEU A 128 -8.31 11.62 5.26
N ALA A 129 -8.45 12.53 4.30
CA ALA A 129 -9.07 13.86 4.50
C ALA A 129 -10.51 13.76 5.01
N GLY A 130 -11.30 12.83 4.47
CA GLY A 130 -12.70 12.59 4.89
C GLY A 130 -12.82 11.97 6.29
N ARG A 131 -11.73 11.51 6.88
CA ARG A 131 -11.72 10.81 8.18
C ARG A 131 -11.09 11.62 9.32
N VAL A 132 -10.40 12.73 9.03
CA VAL A 132 -9.69 13.52 10.06
C VAL A 132 -10.60 14.49 10.83
N GLY A 133 -11.91 14.47 10.60
CA GLY A 133 -12.89 15.32 11.29
C GLY A 133 -12.95 16.75 10.77
N GLU A 134 -13.71 17.60 11.47
CA GLU A 134 -13.84 19.01 11.13
C GLU A 134 -12.54 19.75 11.41
N ARG A 135 -11.94 20.31 10.36
CA ARG A 135 -10.71 21.08 10.38
C ARG A 135 -10.81 22.25 9.41
N SER A 136 -10.07 23.32 9.66
CA SER A 136 -9.99 24.49 8.76
C SER A 136 -9.37 24.15 7.41
N ASP A 137 -8.42 23.20 7.39
CA ASP A 137 -7.80 22.67 6.17
C ASP A 137 -7.66 21.13 6.28
N PRO A 138 -8.74 20.38 5.94
CA PRO A 138 -8.68 18.91 5.97
C PRO A 138 -7.69 18.33 4.98
N GLY A 139 -7.52 18.96 3.80
CA GLY A 139 -6.63 18.51 2.74
C GLY A 139 -5.16 18.63 3.14
N GLY A 140 -4.73 19.79 3.61
CA GLY A 140 -3.36 20.02 4.08
C GLY A 140 -3.02 19.15 5.29
N PHE A 141 -3.97 18.96 6.21
CA PHE A 141 -3.78 18.06 7.34
C PHE A 141 -3.61 16.60 6.88
N ALA A 142 -4.42 16.14 5.91
CA ALA A 142 -4.32 14.78 5.38
C ALA A 142 -2.96 14.53 4.71
N VAL A 143 -2.45 15.50 3.95
CA VAL A 143 -1.11 15.44 3.35
C VAL A 143 -0.02 15.35 4.43
N THR A 144 -0.10 16.18 5.47
CA THR A 144 0.86 16.17 6.59
C THR A 144 0.81 14.82 7.32
N LEU A 145 -0.38 14.34 7.63
CA LEU A 145 -0.60 13.02 8.23
C LEU A 145 -0.02 11.90 7.37
N TRP A 146 -0.29 11.95 6.06
CA TRP A 146 0.28 10.97 5.14
C TRP A 146 1.80 11.02 5.11
N CYS A 147 2.43 12.20 5.03
CA CYS A 147 3.89 12.35 5.05
C CYS A 147 4.50 11.74 6.32
N LEU A 148 3.88 12.00 7.47
CA LEU A 148 4.31 11.46 8.76
C LEU A 148 4.22 9.93 8.79
N LEU A 149 3.06 9.38 8.43
CA LEU A 149 2.82 7.94 8.47
C LEU A 149 3.66 7.20 7.43
N HIS A 150 3.80 7.78 6.22
CA HIS A 150 4.63 7.21 5.16
C HIS A 150 6.11 7.20 5.56
N GLY A 151 6.60 8.30 6.12
CA GLY A 151 7.98 8.38 6.62
C GLY A 151 8.24 7.36 7.72
N LEU A 152 7.38 7.28 8.72
CA LEU A 152 7.52 6.31 9.81
C LEU A 152 7.46 4.87 9.30
N ALA A 153 6.48 4.53 8.45
CA ALA A 153 6.37 3.19 7.86
C ALA A 153 7.64 2.81 7.10
N THR A 154 8.17 3.73 6.30
CA THR A 154 9.41 3.51 5.54
C THR A 154 10.59 3.28 6.47
N LEU A 155 10.78 4.13 7.51
CA LEU A 155 11.85 3.99 8.49
C LEU A 155 11.80 2.64 9.22
N VAL A 156 10.60 2.15 9.56
CA VAL A 156 10.41 0.85 10.20
C VAL A 156 10.70 -0.30 9.22
N ILE A 157 10.20 -0.21 7.98
CA ILE A 157 10.41 -1.23 6.94
C ILE A 157 11.89 -1.35 6.56
N ASP A 158 12.63 -0.23 6.60
CA ASP A 158 14.05 -0.17 6.27
C ASP A 158 14.95 -0.48 7.49
N GLY A 159 14.34 -0.72 8.67
CA GLY A 159 15.06 -1.11 9.89
C GLY A 159 15.73 0.05 10.63
N HIS A 160 15.44 1.30 10.29
CA HIS A 160 15.94 2.49 11.00
C HIS A 160 15.18 2.76 12.31
N VAL A 161 13.94 2.29 12.39
CA VAL A 161 13.11 2.32 13.61
C VAL A 161 12.70 0.88 13.93
N GLU A 162 12.81 0.51 15.19
CA GLU A 162 12.44 -0.83 15.65
C GLU A 162 10.93 -1.06 15.45
N ARG A 163 10.57 -2.22 14.87
CA ARG A 163 9.17 -2.56 14.58
C ARG A 163 8.30 -2.58 15.85
N GLY A 164 8.85 -3.02 16.98
CA GLY A 164 8.17 -3.06 18.27
C GLY A 164 7.80 -1.68 18.82
N SER A 165 8.52 -0.62 18.42
CA SER A 165 8.26 0.75 18.85
C SER A 165 7.36 1.55 17.88
N ALA A 166 7.04 0.99 16.71
CA ALA A 166 6.33 1.71 15.64
C ALA A 166 5.02 2.38 16.08
N VAL A 167 4.21 1.68 16.88
CA VAL A 167 2.92 2.21 17.38
C VAL A 167 3.16 3.36 18.36
N ALA A 168 4.09 3.22 19.30
CA ALA A 168 4.42 4.26 20.27
C ALA A 168 5.00 5.50 19.59
N GLU A 169 5.83 5.34 18.55
CA GLU A 169 6.34 6.45 17.74
C GLU A 169 5.22 7.15 16.97
N ALA A 170 4.27 6.37 16.42
CA ALA A 170 3.08 6.93 15.79
C ALA A 170 2.26 7.75 16.77
N ASP A 171 1.96 7.24 17.96
CA ASP A 171 1.16 7.92 18.97
C ASP A 171 1.80 9.25 19.39
N ARG A 172 3.12 9.27 19.64
CA ARG A 172 3.86 10.50 19.96
C ARG A 172 3.78 11.52 18.82
N SER A 173 4.03 11.08 17.61
CA SER A 173 4.02 11.95 16.43
C SER A 173 2.63 12.49 16.11
N LEU A 174 1.59 11.66 16.25
CA LEU A 174 0.20 12.06 16.04
C LEU A 174 -0.30 13.01 17.14
N ALA A 175 0.15 12.84 18.38
CA ALA A 175 -0.13 13.79 19.46
C ALA A 175 0.45 15.18 19.17
N LEU A 176 1.69 15.26 18.69
CA LEU A 176 2.31 16.52 18.24
C LEU A 176 1.52 17.17 17.10
N LEU A 177 1.13 16.39 16.10
CA LEU A 177 0.36 16.87 14.95
C LEU A 177 -1.03 17.39 15.35
N SER A 178 -1.60 16.83 16.41
CA SER A 178 -2.93 17.22 16.92
C SER A 178 -2.90 18.38 17.91
N GLY A 179 -1.72 18.96 18.19
CA GLY A 179 -1.56 20.04 19.17
C GLY A 179 -1.55 19.55 20.63
N GLY A 180 -1.42 18.24 20.85
CA GLY A 180 -1.22 17.67 22.19
C GLY A 180 0.17 17.99 22.73
N ALA A 181 0.26 18.47 23.98
CA ALA A 181 1.53 18.56 24.67
C ALA A 181 2.14 17.15 24.81
N VAL A 182 3.33 16.95 24.26
CA VAL A 182 4.13 15.76 24.59
C VAL A 182 4.53 15.90 26.05
N GLY A 183 3.96 15.05 26.90
CA GLY A 183 4.43 14.92 28.27
C GLY A 183 5.92 14.57 28.23
N THR A 184 6.76 15.53 28.59
CA THR A 184 8.18 15.26 28.81
C THR A 184 8.24 14.26 29.95
N ALA A 185 8.56 13.01 29.63
CA ALA A 185 9.01 12.06 30.65
C ALA A 185 10.24 12.72 31.30
N ASP A 186 10.09 13.13 32.54
CA ASP A 186 11.17 13.71 33.35
C ASP A 186 12.23 12.61 33.58
N PRO A 187 13.43 12.74 33.02
CA PRO A 187 14.50 11.82 33.32
C PRO A 187 15.16 12.31 34.63
N ARG A 188 14.65 11.89 35.76
CA ARG A 188 15.35 12.09 37.05
C ARG A 188 15.33 10.84 37.90
N PRO A 189 16.35 10.72 38.72
CA PRO A 189 17.61 10.02 38.54
C PRO A 189 17.57 8.61 39.10
#